data_23cce39b1088b1924844160ef1ae25a7
#
_entry.id   23cce39b1088b1924844160ef1ae25a7
#
_cell.length_a   1.000
_cell.length_b   1.000
_cell.length_c   1.000
_cell.angle_alpha   90.00
_cell.angle_beta   90.00
_cell.angle_gamma   90.00
#
_symmetry.space_group_name_H-M   'P 1'
#
loop_
_entity.id
_entity.type
_entity.pdbx_description
1 polymer ?
#
loop_
_entity_poly.entity_id
_entity_poly.type
_entity_poly.pdbx_seq_one_letter_code
_entity_poly.pdbx_strand_id
1 'polypeptide(L)'
;MVEENNELTSAGRRNFLKLAGTGGFTAAMVAGAAGVLWSSEAVAQMASEEREREKAADHIMTIATAYVLGASRSYPIMQLDLKENIQNATNGKVYVKLAPGGQLGAGGDLVQKVQSGTIQAAQHSISNFAPFAPAADLINLPYFCGSNQRFTNLVNSSAWKDEVHPKVAEKGFKPLF
;
A
#
# COMPACT_ATOMS: atom_id res chain seq x y z
N MET A 1 -39.78 -5.69 -8.82
CA MET A 1 -38.56 -5.00 -9.29
C MET A 1 -37.57 -4.60 -8.14
N VAL A 2 -38.04 -4.40 -6.91
CA VAL A 2 -37.13 -4.03 -5.76
C VAL A 2 -36.50 -5.26 -5.11
N GLU A 3 -37.14 -6.42 -5.12
CA GLU A 3 -36.61 -7.67 -4.55
C GLU A 3 -35.48 -8.30 -5.38
N GLU A 4 -35.52 -8.22 -6.69
CA GLU A 4 -34.52 -8.78 -7.59
C GLU A 4 -33.18 -8.07 -7.48
N ASN A 5 -33.16 -6.74 -7.24
CA ASN A 5 -31.95 -5.98 -6.99
C ASN A 5 -31.28 -6.30 -5.64
N ASN A 6 -32.04 -6.77 -4.65
CA ASN A 6 -31.49 -7.09 -3.33
C ASN A 6 -30.84 -8.49 -3.31
N GLU A 7 -31.30 -9.44 -4.10
CA GLU A 7 -30.67 -10.76 -4.24
C GLU A 7 -29.35 -10.68 -5.02
N LEU A 8 -29.29 -9.89 -6.08
CA LEU A 8 -28.05 -9.67 -6.86
C LEU A 8 -26.96 -9.01 -6.00
N THR A 9 -27.33 -8.03 -5.15
CA THR A 9 -26.37 -7.39 -4.22
C THR A 9 -25.94 -8.34 -3.10
N SER A 10 -26.78 -9.22 -2.62
CA SER A 10 -26.45 -10.20 -1.57
C SER A 10 -25.59 -11.34 -2.10
N ALA A 11 -25.81 -11.78 -3.33
CA ALA A 11 -24.98 -12.77 -4.02
C ALA A 11 -23.58 -12.18 -4.35
N GLY A 12 -23.54 -10.95 -4.83
CA GLY A 12 -22.30 -10.22 -5.09
C GLY A 12 -21.43 -10.05 -3.82
N ARG A 13 -22.05 -9.67 -2.71
CA ARG A 13 -21.34 -9.57 -1.41
C ARG A 13 -20.84 -10.91 -0.90
N ARG A 14 -21.59 -11.99 -1.03
CA ARG A 14 -21.16 -13.35 -0.63
C ARG A 14 -20.03 -13.86 -1.48
N ASN A 15 -20.05 -13.64 -2.78
CA ASN A 15 -18.98 -14.03 -3.69
C ASN A 15 -17.72 -13.18 -3.45
N PHE A 16 -17.89 -11.88 -3.18
CA PHE A 16 -16.79 -10.99 -2.78
C PHE A 16 -16.11 -11.48 -1.49
N LEU A 17 -16.89 -11.83 -0.46
CA LEU A 17 -16.34 -12.32 0.82
C LEU A 17 -15.67 -13.70 0.67
N LYS A 18 -16.21 -14.59 -0.17
CA LYS A 18 -15.56 -15.87 -0.49
C LYS A 18 -14.23 -15.66 -1.23
N LEU A 19 -14.21 -14.73 -2.18
CA LEU A 19 -13.01 -14.40 -2.94
C LEU A 19 -11.94 -13.73 -2.06
N ALA A 20 -12.34 -12.83 -1.17
CA ALA A 20 -11.44 -12.20 -0.20
C ALA A 20 -10.83 -13.22 0.76
N GLY A 21 -11.59 -14.26 1.13
CA GLY A 21 -11.12 -15.32 2.02
C GLY A 21 -10.22 -16.36 1.37
N THR A 22 -10.35 -16.60 0.07
CA THR A 22 -9.66 -17.71 -0.62
C THR A 22 -8.55 -17.28 -1.59
N GLY A 23 -8.57 -16.01 -2.05
CA GLY A 23 -7.72 -15.55 -3.15
C GLY A 23 -6.67 -14.51 -2.80
N GLY A 24 -6.52 -14.20 -1.53
CA GLY A 24 -5.73 -13.03 -1.14
C GLY A 24 -6.47 -11.72 -1.44
N PHE A 25 -6.38 -10.81 -0.51
CA PHE A 25 -7.12 -9.54 -0.48
C PHE A 25 -6.89 -8.63 -1.71
N THR A 26 -5.84 -8.89 -2.48
CA THR A 26 -5.37 -8.03 -3.57
C THR A 26 -6.34 -7.98 -4.77
N ALA A 27 -6.90 -9.11 -5.19
CA ALA A 27 -7.79 -9.14 -6.35
C ALA A 27 -9.17 -8.51 -6.06
N ALA A 28 -9.69 -8.74 -4.85
CA ALA A 28 -10.92 -8.13 -4.39
C ALA A 28 -10.80 -6.61 -4.23
N MET A 29 -9.61 -6.10 -3.92
CA MET A 29 -9.36 -4.67 -3.76
C MET A 29 -9.18 -3.93 -5.09
N VAL A 30 -8.53 -4.53 -6.08
CA VAL A 30 -8.43 -3.96 -7.42
C VAL A 30 -9.83 -3.79 -8.03
N ALA A 31 -10.70 -4.77 -7.86
CA ALA A 31 -12.09 -4.68 -8.32
C ALA A 31 -12.91 -3.60 -7.61
N GLY A 32 -12.70 -3.40 -6.30
CA GLY A 32 -13.40 -2.38 -5.51
C GLY A 32 -12.89 -0.95 -5.71
N ALA A 33 -11.59 -0.78 -5.97
CA ALA A 33 -10.98 0.54 -6.13
C ALA A 33 -11.35 1.23 -7.44
N ALA A 34 -11.69 0.47 -8.49
CA ALA A 34 -12.02 1.02 -9.80
C ALA A 34 -13.45 1.57 -9.91
N GLY A 35 -14.32 1.36 -8.89
CA GLY A 35 -15.72 1.79 -8.94
C GLY A 35 -16.55 1.16 -10.07
N VAL A 36 -16.02 0.11 -10.69
CA VAL A 36 -16.67 -0.60 -11.80
C VAL A 36 -17.35 -1.84 -11.26
N LEU A 37 -18.61 -2.03 -11.63
CA LEU A 37 -19.35 -3.28 -11.37
C LEU A 37 -18.81 -4.37 -12.29
N TRP A 38 -17.81 -5.11 -11.84
CA TRP A 38 -17.26 -6.25 -12.55
C TRP A 38 -18.17 -7.46 -12.37
N SER A 39 -18.33 -8.26 -13.42
CA SER A 39 -19.01 -9.55 -13.28
C SER A 39 -18.25 -10.46 -12.31
N SER A 40 -18.96 -11.36 -11.64
CA SER A 40 -18.33 -12.32 -10.73
C SER A 40 -17.26 -13.18 -11.41
N GLU A 41 -17.42 -13.43 -12.71
CA GLU A 41 -16.47 -14.18 -13.53
C GLU A 41 -15.18 -13.39 -13.79
N ALA A 42 -15.28 -12.10 -14.14
CA ALA A 42 -14.11 -11.24 -14.31
C ALA A 42 -13.29 -11.12 -13.03
N VAL A 43 -13.95 -10.96 -11.88
CA VAL A 43 -13.27 -10.91 -10.57
C VAL A 43 -12.61 -12.25 -10.23
N ALA A 44 -13.25 -13.38 -10.56
CA ALA A 44 -12.67 -14.71 -10.36
C ALA A 44 -11.45 -14.95 -11.27
N GLN A 45 -11.51 -14.49 -12.51
CA GLN A 45 -10.39 -14.58 -13.44
C GLN A 45 -9.21 -13.75 -12.96
N MET A 46 -9.41 -12.48 -12.59
CA MET A 46 -8.36 -11.64 -12.02
C MET A 46 -7.73 -12.26 -10.77
N ALA A 47 -8.54 -12.88 -9.91
CA ALA A 47 -8.05 -13.57 -8.72
C ALA A 47 -7.20 -14.81 -9.07
N SER A 48 -7.54 -15.54 -10.13
CA SER A 48 -6.76 -16.69 -10.60
C SER A 48 -5.44 -16.23 -11.21
N GLU A 49 -5.45 -15.19 -12.03
CA GLU A 49 -4.23 -14.60 -12.62
C GLU A 49 -3.26 -14.09 -11.55
N GLU A 50 -3.77 -13.40 -10.53
CA GLU A 50 -2.93 -12.94 -9.40
C GLU A 50 -2.30 -14.09 -8.62
N ARG A 51 -3.03 -15.20 -8.40
CA ARG A 51 -2.48 -16.39 -7.76
C ARG A 51 -1.39 -17.07 -8.60
N GLU A 52 -1.57 -17.14 -9.90
CA GLU A 52 -0.55 -17.71 -10.78
C GLU A 52 0.70 -16.83 -10.82
N ARG A 53 0.55 -15.51 -10.82
CA ARG A 53 1.68 -14.56 -10.68
C ARG A 53 2.40 -14.74 -9.34
N GLU A 54 1.65 -14.90 -8.23
CA GLU A 54 2.23 -15.13 -6.90
C GLU A 54 3.03 -16.45 -6.85
N LYS A 55 2.50 -17.52 -7.47
CA LYS A 55 3.18 -18.82 -7.52
C LYS A 55 4.40 -18.85 -8.44
N ALA A 56 4.36 -18.08 -9.52
CA ALA A 56 5.44 -18.02 -10.50
C ALA A 56 6.61 -17.15 -10.05
N ALA A 57 6.42 -16.31 -9.03
CA ALA A 57 7.45 -15.40 -8.54
C ALA A 57 8.49 -16.10 -7.66
N ASP A 58 9.75 -15.70 -7.81
CA ASP A 58 10.86 -16.19 -6.98
C ASP A 58 10.79 -15.60 -5.56
N HIS A 59 10.23 -14.39 -5.42
CA HIS A 59 10.16 -13.65 -4.16
C HIS A 59 8.80 -12.98 -3.98
N ILE A 60 8.32 -12.95 -2.74
CA ILE A 60 7.11 -12.22 -2.36
C ILE A 60 7.52 -11.01 -1.54
N MET A 61 7.12 -9.81 -1.99
CA MET A 61 7.32 -8.55 -1.29
C MET A 61 5.98 -8.06 -0.71
N THR A 62 5.83 -8.09 0.61
CA THR A 62 4.64 -7.53 1.27
C THR A 62 4.82 -6.04 1.52
N ILE A 63 3.89 -5.25 1.00
CA ILE A 63 3.82 -3.80 1.21
C ILE A 63 2.55 -3.49 2.01
N ALA A 64 2.73 -2.94 3.21
CA ALA A 64 1.62 -2.60 4.10
C ALA A 64 1.38 -1.09 4.17
N THR A 65 0.13 -0.71 4.42
CA THR A 65 -0.25 0.69 4.64
C THR A 65 -1.51 0.79 5.49
N ALA A 66 -1.62 1.89 6.25
CA ALA A 66 -2.84 2.24 6.96
C ALA A 66 -3.94 2.79 6.03
N TYR A 67 -3.58 3.25 4.84
CA TYR A 67 -4.52 3.83 3.88
C TYR A 67 -5.33 2.75 3.17
N VAL A 68 -6.63 3.00 2.97
CA VAL A 68 -7.51 2.11 2.21
C VAL A 68 -7.40 2.38 0.72
N LEU A 69 -7.38 1.33 -0.09
CA LEU A 69 -7.44 1.45 -1.54
C LEU A 69 -8.80 2.04 -1.95
N GLY A 70 -8.79 3.01 -2.86
CA GLY A 70 -10.00 3.66 -3.36
C GLY A 70 -10.53 4.81 -2.52
N ALA A 71 -9.97 5.09 -1.34
CA ALA A 71 -10.45 6.16 -0.47
C ALA A 71 -10.12 7.58 -0.99
N SER A 72 -9.08 7.71 -1.79
CA SER A 72 -8.67 8.98 -2.39
C SER A 72 -7.90 8.74 -3.68
N ARG A 73 -7.97 9.69 -4.61
CA ARG A 73 -7.20 9.61 -5.87
C ARG A 73 -5.68 9.67 -5.67
N SER A 74 -5.21 10.14 -4.53
CA SER A 74 -3.79 10.40 -4.28
C SER A 74 -3.04 9.18 -3.74
N TYR A 75 -3.65 8.38 -2.86
CA TYR A 75 -2.96 7.30 -2.16
C TYR A 75 -3.14 5.90 -2.78
N PRO A 76 -4.34 5.49 -3.23
CA PRO A 76 -4.53 4.13 -3.70
C PRO A 76 -3.85 3.85 -5.04
N ILE A 77 -3.84 4.84 -5.95
CA ILE A 77 -3.21 4.71 -7.27
C ILE A 77 -1.73 4.42 -7.11
N MET A 78 -1.03 5.15 -6.25
CA MET A 78 0.41 4.99 -6.03
C MET A 78 0.79 3.55 -5.59
N GLN A 79 -0.05 2.88 -4.80
CA GLN A 79 0.24 1.50 -4.37
C GLN A 79 0.06 0.49 -5.50
N LEU A 80 -0.98 0.66 -6.31
CA LEU A 80 -1.22 -0.20 -7.47
C LEU A 80 -0.13 0.00 -8.53
N ASP A 81 0.20 1.25 -8.82
CA ASP A 81 1.28 1.59 -9.76
C ASP A 81 2.64 1.07 -9.26
N LEU A 82 2.91 1.21 -7.96
CA LEU A 82 4.14 0.69 -7.36
C LEU A 82 4.23 -0.83 -7.49
N LYS A 83 3.13 -1.54 -7.21
CA LYS A 83 3.03 -2.99 -7.40
C LYS A 83 3.33 -3.36 -8.84
N GLU A 84 2.64 -2.75 -9.79
CA GLU A 84 2.79 -3.04 -11.22
C GLU A 84 4.20 -2.72 -11.70
N ASN A 85 4.74 -1.58 -11.33
CA ASN A 85 6.10 -1.16 -11.69
C ASN A 85 7.17 -2.13 -11.17
N ILE A 86 7.06 -2.58 -9.91
CA ILE A 86 8.00 -3.57 -9.36
C ILE A 86 7.89 -4.91 -10.10
N GLN A 87 6.67 -5.39 -10.32
CA GLN A 87 6.46 -6.67 -11.01
C GLN A 87 6.98 -6.60 -12.46
N ASN A 88 6.74 -5.51 -13.17
CA ASN A 88 7.25 -5.29 -14.52
C ASN A 88 8.78 -5.15 -14.56
N ALA A 89 9.36 -4.33 -13.67
CA ALA A 89 10.81 -4.12 -13.60
C ALA A 89 11.58 -5.39 -13.27
N THR A 90 10.96 -6.33 -12.58
CA THR A 90 11.57 -7.62 -12.19
C THR A 90 11.18 -8.76 -13.14
N ASN A 91 10.44 -8.48 -14.23
CA ASN A 91 9.89 -9.49 -15.12
C ASN A 91 9.09 -10.59 -14.37
N GLY A 92 8.33 -10.20 -13.37
CA GLY A 92 7.51 -11.08 -12.55
C GLY A 92 8.26 -11.88 -11.48
N LYS A 93 9.58 -11.73 -11.35
CA LYS A 93 10.36 -12.46 -10.31
C LYS A 93 10.02 -12.02 -8.90
N VAL A 94 9.56 -10.79 -8.72
CA VAL A 94 9.05 -10.29 -7.44
C VAL A 94 7.55 -10.07 -7.55
N TYR A 95 6.78 -10.81 -6.78
CA TYR A 95 5.35 -10.56 -6.62
C TYR A 95 5.10 -9.61 -5.45
N VAL A 96 4.34 -8.54 -5.68
CA VAL A 96 3.99 -7.57 -4.64
C VAL A 96 2.63 -7.89 -4.05
N LYS A 97 2.62 -8.22 -2.76
CA LYS A 97 1.42 -8.44 -1.95
C LYS A 97 1.08 -7.16 -1.19
N LEU A 98 -0.04 -6.54 -1.54
CA LEU A 98 -0.51 -5.34 -0.85
C LEU A 98 -1.35 -5.70 0.38
N ALA A 99 -1.10 -5.03 1.51
CA ALA A 99 -1.87 -5.13 2.74
C ALA A 99 -2.32 -3.72 3.20
N PRO A 100 -3.36 -3.14 2.56
CA PRO A 100 -3.85 -1.81 2.87
C PRO A 100 -4.84 -1.78 4.03
N GLY A 101 -5.36 -0.58 4.36
CA GLY A 101 -6.42 -0.40 5.34
C GLY A 101 -6.04 -0.78 6.77
N GLY A 102 -4.75 -0.76 7.10
CA GLY A 102 -4.27 -1.05 8.46
C GLY A 102 -4.32 -2.54 8.85
N GLN A 103 -4.47 -3.46 7.88
CA GLN A 103 -4.55 -4.90 8.17
C GLN A 103 -3.34 -5.43 8.95
N LEU A 104 -2.18 -4.85 8.72
CA LEU A 104 -0.94 -5.21 9.40
C LEU A 104 -0.49 -4.16 10.41
N GLY A 105 -1.39 -3.28 10.84
CA GLY A 105 -1.10 -2.19 11.76
C GLY A 105 -0.99 -0.83 11.06
N ALA A 106 -0.61 0.19 11.81
CA ALA A 106 -0.48 1.56 11.34
C ALA A 106 0.70 2.27 12.03
N GLY A 107 1.14 3.38 11.45
CA GLY A 107 2.15 4.24 12.08
C GLY A 107 3.41 3.49 12.50
N GLY A 108 3.76 3.59 13.78
CA GLY A 108 4.95 2.97 14.37
C GLY A 108 4.97 1.44 14.30
N ASP A 109 3.80 0.78 14.31
CA ASP A 109 3.71 -0.69 14.19
C ASP A 109 4.26 -1.15 12.83
N LEU A 110 3.95 -0.42 11.77
CA LEU A 110 4.47 -0.74 10.43
C LEU A 110 5.99 -0.54 10.37
N VAL A 111 6.51 0.51 11.03
CA VAL A 111 7.95 0.75 11.12
C VAL A 111 8.64 -0.43 11.80
N GLN A 112 8.12 -0.90 12.94
CA GLN A 112 8.66 -2.04 13.66
C GLN A 112 8.61 -3.33 12.83
N LYS A 113 7.53 -3.57 12.08
CA LYS A 113 7.39 -4.75 11.23
C LYS A 113 8.35 -4.76 10.04
N VAL A 114 8.64 -3.60 9.47
CA VAL A 114 9.70 -3.47 8.45
C VAL A 114 11.07 -3.72 9.09
N GLN A 115 11.34 -3.14 10.26
CA GLN A 115 12.60 -3.32 10.97
C GLN A 115 12.87 -4.78 11.34
N SER A 116 11.83 -5.50 11.77
CA SER A 116 11.93 -6.94 12.10
C SER A 116 11.95 -7.85 10.88
N GLY A 117 11.77 -7.33 9.67
CA GLY A 117 11.68 -8.12 8.44
C GLY A 117 10.36 -8.88 8.26
N THR A 118 9.36 -8.65 9.13
CA THR A 118 8.04 -9.28 9.01
C THR A 118 7.33 -8.87 7.73
N ILE A 119 7.53 -7.63 7.30
CA ILE A 119 7.14 -7.10 6.00
C ILE A 119 8.33 -6.42 5.33
N GLN A 120 8.34 -6.37 4.00
CA GLN A 120 9.49 -5.84 3.25
C GLN A 120 9.40 -4.34 3.04
N ALA A 121 8.20 -3.78 3.00
CA ALA A 121 8.00 -2.34 2.86
C ALA A 121 6.71 -1.88 3.52
N ALA A 122 6.64 -0.59 3.86
CA ALA A 122 5.45 0.05 4.35
C ALA A 122 5.31 1.47 3.80
N GLN A 123 4.07 1.87 3.56
CA GLN A 123 3.73 3.26 3.26
C GLN A 123 3.10 3.89 4.49
N HIS A 124 3.73 4.92 5.00
CA HIS A 124 3.27 5.69 6.16
C HIS A 124 3.83 7.12 6.12
N SER A 125 3.41 7.98 7.04
CA SER A 125 3.99 9.30 7.19
C SER A 125 5.44 9.21 7.63
N ILE A 126 6.31 10.05 7.08
CA ILE A 126 7.72 10.11 7.45
C ILE A 126 7.92 10.47 8.94
N SER A 127 6.98 11.16 9.54
CA SER A 127 6.98 11.47 10.98
C SER A 127 6.98 10.23 11.88
N ASN A 128 6.56 9.06 11.37
CA ASN A 128 6.67 7.81 12.12
C ASN A 128 8.12 7.36 12.35
N PHE A 129 9.09 8.00 11.68
CA PHE A 129 10.51 7.84 11.96
C PHE A 129 11.05 8.78 13.06
N ALA A 130 10.22 9.64 13.64
CA ALA A 130 10.63 10.55 14.71
C ALA A 130 11.40 9.88 15.87
N PRO A 131 11.08 8.66 16.31
CA PRO A 131 11.86 7.95 17.32
C PRO A 131 13.32 7.67 16.92
N PHE A 132 13.61 7.61 15.62
CA PHE A 132 14.95 7.35 15.08
C PHE A 132 15.61 8.61 14.55
N ALA A 133 14.83 9.50 13.98
CA ALA A 133 15.26 10.76 13.38
C ALA A 133 14.28 11.88 13.80
N PRO A 134 14.51 12.56 14.94
CA PRO A 134 13.57 13.58 15.44
C PRO A 134 13.28 14.70 14.44
N ALA A 135 14.21 15.02 13.55
CA ALA A 135 13.99 15.99 12.46
C ALA A 135 12.83 15.58 11.53
N ALA A 136 12.49 14.28 11.44
CA ALA A 136 11.36 13.82 10.65
C ALA A 136 10.01 14.33 11.17
N ASP A 137 9.91 14.74 12.43
CA ASP A 137 8.69 15.27 13.02
C ASP A 137 8.47 16.77 12.77
N LEU A 138 9.46 17.47 12.27
CA LEU A 138 9.35 18.90 11.94
C LEU A 138 8.23 19.18 10.93
N ILE A 139 7.92 18.25 10.04
CA ILE A 139 6.84 18.39 9.06
C ILE A 139 5.45 18.44 9.71
N ASN A 140 5.29 17.96 10.94
CA ASN A 140 4.04 17.97 11.69
C ASN A 140 3.82 19.30 12.44
N LEU A 141 4.83 20.17 12.52
CA LEU A 141 4.67 21.47 13.17
C LEU A 141 3.67 22.33 12.38
N PRO A 142 2.66 22.89 13.05
CA PRO A 142 1.69 23.76 12.40
C PRO A 142 2.40 24.89 11.64
N TYR A 143 1.96 25.10 10.40
CA TYR A 143 2.46 26.17 9.52
C TYR A 143 3.96 26.08 9.14
N PHE A 144 4.71 25.06 9.58
CA PHE A 144 6.15 24.93 9.32
C PHE A 144 6.48 24.98 7.83
N CYS A 145 5.79 24.19 7.01
CA CYS A 145 5.98 24.21 5.56
C CYS A 145 5.19 25.34 4.88
N GLY A 146 4.02 25.70 5.38
CA GLY A 146 3.16 26.77 4.88
C GLY A 146 2.54 26.55 3.49
N SER A 147 3.09 25.65 2.66
CA SER A 147 2.54 25.26 1.35
C SER A 147 3.10 23.93 0.86
N ASN A 148 2.40 23.30 -0.09
CA ASN A 148 2.85 22.06 -0.73
C ASN A 148 4.21 22.24 -1.42
N GLN A 149 4.45 23.38 -2.06
CA GLN A 149 5.71 23.66 -2.73
C GLN A 149 6.87 23.72 -1.74
N ARG A 150 6.70 24.36 -0.60
CA ARG A 150 7.73 24.43 0.45
C ARG A 150 7.96 23.07 1.07
N PHE A 151 6.92 22.28 1.29
CA PHE A 151 7.04 20.90 1.73
C PHE A 151 7.87 20.06 0.75
N THR A 152 7.53 20.12 -0.54
CA THR A 152 8.28 19.40 -1.59
C THR A 152 9.75 19.85 -1.64
N ASN A 153 10.00 21.15 -1.54
CA ASN A 153 11.38 21.68 -1.52
C ASN A 153 12.14 21.20 -0.28
N LEU A 154 11.49 21.17 0.89
CA LEU A 154 12.11 20.70 2.13
C LEU A 154 12.54 19.24 2.02
N VAL A 155 11.62 18.33 1.68
CA VAL A 155 11.91 16.88 1.63
C VAL A 155 12.89 16.51 0.52
N ASN A 156 13.05 17.35 -0.49
CA ASN A 156 14.03 17.18 -1.56
C ASN A 156 15.36 17.89 -1.28
N SER A 157 15.45 18.70 -0.23
CA SER A 157 16.67 19.43 0.10
C SER A 157 17.80 18.49 0.57
N SER A 158 19.05 18.90 0.34
CA SER A 158 20.22 18.20 0.90
C SER A 158 20.16 18.18 2.42
N ALA A 159 19.81 19.30 3.06
CA ALA A 159 19.71 19.38 4.52
C ALA A 159 18.74 18.33 5.09
N TRP A 160 17.57 18.11 4.47
CA TRP A 160 16.65 17.06 4.89
C TRP A 160 17.23 15.67 4.68
N LYS A 161 17.81 15.42 3.51
CA LYS A 161 18.41 14.14 3.17
C LYS A 161 19.59 13.80 4.06
N ASP A 162 20.42 14.79 4.40
CA ASP A 162 21.59 14.60 5.25
C ASP A 162 21.23 14.41 6.73
N GLU A 163 20.14 15.03 7.20
CA GLU A 163 19.71 14.92 8.60
C GLU A 163 18.79 13.73 8.89
N VAL A 164 17.95 13.34 7.95
CA VAL A 164 16.91 12.30 8.17
C VAL A 164 17.34 10.94 7.63
N HIS A 165 17.79 10.89 6.36
CA HIS A 165 18.05 9.62 5.70
C HIS A 165 19.16 8.78 6.38
N PRO A 166 20.31 9.33 6.79
CA PRO A 166 21.36 8.55 7.44
C PRO A 166 20.89 7.95 8.76
N LYS A 167 20.18 8.73 9.59
CA LYS A 167 19.67 8.26 10.89
C LYS A 167 18.65 7.14 10.75
N VAL A 168 17.84 7.20 9.71
CA VAL A 168 16.88 6.15 9.37
C VAL A 168 17.59 4.92 8.80
N ALA A 169 18.61 5.12 7.96
CA ALA A 169 19.42 4.05 7.39
C ALA A 169 20.23 3.28 8.44
N GLU A 170 20.77 3.95 9.45
CA GLU A 170 21.47 3.32 10.60
C GLU A 170 20.57 2.33 11.35
N LYS A 171 19.24 2.49 11.27
CA LYS A 171 18.24 1.60 11.87
C LYS A 171 17.77 0.50 10.92
N GLY A 172 18.40 0.37 9.76
CA GLY A 172 18.10 -0.66 8.77
C GLY A 172 16.97 -0.32 7.77
N PHE A 173 16.58 0.96 7.68
CA PHE A 173 15.57 1.39 6.75
C PHE A 173 16.15 2.08 5.52
N LYS A 174 15.47 1.95 4.40
CA LYS A 174 15.75 2.70 3.17
C LYS A 174 14.52 3.49 2.77
N PRO A 175 14.46 4.83 2.99
CA PRO A 175 13.45 5.67 2.39
C PRO A 175 13.51 5.57 0.86
N LEU A 176 12.37 5.43 0.20
CA LEU A 176 12.30 5.27 -1.25
C LEU A 176 11.96 6.60 -1.96
N PHE A 177 11.33 7.53 -1.25
CA PHE A 177 10.95 8.86 -1.74
C PHE A 177 10.67 9.79 -0.55
#